data_094fe5b9e933d8668dd17ed1c184616e
#
_entry.id   094fe5b9e933d8668dd17ed1c184616e
#
_cell.length_a   1.000
_cell.length_b   1.000
_cell.length_c   1.000
_cell.angle_alpha   90.00
_cell.angle_beta   90.00
_cell.angle_gamma   90.00
#
_symmetry.space_group_name_H-M   'P 1'
#
loop_
_entity.id
_entity.type
_entity.pdbx_description
1 polymer ?
#
loop_
_entity_poly.entity_id
_entity_poly.type
_entity_poly.pdbx_seq_one_letter_code
_entity_poly.pdbx_strand_id
1 'polypeptide(L)'
;MEIEQIKLNGDERLIDALKSKGYTDIPSNVILDKTLTGIGATYAELHSCRNSIIIEPNVPVIVGKAAKNSDWLAVYSDTTVAQIKKYLKRTDVKYKKILTTPEGFKKVRKAADKSYSLIQETYFCLFDECEKLTQDCDYRASILQPVYDFFDFKEKAFVSATPLEMSRPAFEEQGFRKLKIVPQYDYRKDLHLIVTSSYERTVREEFQRLKDSPCVCIFLNSVTGINELVNSLHLEGESRIFCSEEGGGKLKDAGFTNAVSSIDYPLAKYNFFTSRFYSAVDIELNVKPDILILTNLNNAVYTTVDPYTEAIQIQGRFRRMFEDKQTFNSLTHITNTRDLGALSREELDKQIDEYKITYQSLIERYDKTTNSARKTSLKQQLKQICEDYLLDERLNIDYFGIDNKYNDCLLYTSDAADE
;
A
#
# COMPACT_ATOMS: atom_id res chain seq x y z
N MET A 1 2.84 -18.04 12.52
CA MET A 1 2.39 -17.04 13.54
C MET A 1 1.08 -17.46 14.17
N GLU A 2 0.88 -17.22 15.50
CA GLU A 2 -0.39 -17.40 16.19
C GLU A 2 -1.43 -16.35 15.71
N ILE A 3 -2.71 -16.77 15.54
CA ILE A 3 -3.79 -15.90 15.09
C ILE A 3 -4.80 -15.74 16.23
N GLU A 4 -4.93 -14.52 16.74
CA GLU A 4 -5.97 -14.14 17.69
C GLU A 4 -7.09 -13.39 16.96
N GLN A 5 -8.35 -13.80 17.18
CA GLN A 5 -9.51 -13.15 16.57
C GLN A 5 -10.22 -12.22 17.56
N ILE A 6 -10.55 -11.03 17.08
CA ILE A 6 -11.26 -9.98 17.83
C ILE A 6 -12.54 -9.63 17.08
N LYS A 7 -13.69 -9.77 17.74
CA LYS A 7 -14.99 -9.44 17.15
C LYS A 7 -15.18 -7.92 17.05
N LEU A 8 -15.78 -7.47 15.95
CA LEU A 8 -16.15 -6.07 15.73
C LEU A 8 -17.64 -6.00 15.42
N ASN A 9 -18.42 -5.31 16.23
CA ASN A 9 -19.84 -5.09 15.98
C ASN A 9 -20.07 -3.88 15.05
N GLY A 10 -21.29 -3.73 14.50
CA GLY A 10 -21.58 -2.82 13.40
C GLY A 10 -21.25 -1.34 13.64
N ASP A 11 -21.41 -0.85 14.87
CA ASP A 11 -21.20 0.56 15.23
C ASP A 11 -19.88 0.81 15.97
N GLU A 12 -19.07 -0.23 16.16
CA GLU A 12 -17.81 -0.15 16.88
C GLU A 12 -16.66 0.31 15.98
N ARG A 13 -15.73 1.05 16.57
CA ARG A 13 -14.41 1.32 15.99
C ARG A 13 -13.40 0.28 16.45
N LEU A 14 -12.28 0.20 15.76
CA LEU A 14 -11.18 -0.69 16.12
C LEU A 14 -10.81 -0.61 17.60
N ILE A 15 -10.71 0.60 18.15
CA ILE A 15 -10.30 0.78 19.56
C ILE A 15 -11.31 0.17 20.54
N ASP A 16 -12.59 0.16 20.20
CA ASP A 16 -13.64 -0.43 21.04
C ASP A 16 -13.55 -1.95 21.02
N ALA A 17 -13.30 -2.53 19.84
CA ALA A 17 -13.04 -3.96 19.69
C ALA A 17 -11.77 -4.40 20.45
N LEU A 18 -10.68 -3.63 20.37
CA LEU A 18 -9.45 -3.89 21.13
C LEU A 18 -9.71 -3.85 22.64
N LYS A 19 -10.44 -2.84 23.14
CA LYS A 19 -10.80 -2.72 24.56
C LYS A 19 -11.63 -3.89 25.06
N SER A 20 -12.51 -4.45 24.26
CA SER A 20 -13.31 -5.63 24.63
C SER A 20 -12.44 -6.86 24.95
N LYS A 21 -11.19 -6.89 24.46
CA LYS A 21 -10.17 -7.91 24.73
C LYS A 21 -9.14 -7.47 25.77
N GLY A 22 -9.31 -6.32 26.40
CA GLY A 22 -8.42 -5.80 27.44
C GLY A 22 -7.21 -5.01 26.93
N TYR A 23 -7.13 -4.71 25.63
CA TYR A 23 -6.11 -3.83 25.07
C TYR A 23 -6.54 -2.36 25.21
N THR A 24 -5.67 -1.52 25.75
CA THR A 24 -5.91 -0.07 25.83
C THR A 24 -5.60 0.65 24.53
N ASP A 25 -4.62 0.13 23.79
CA ASP A 25 -4.08 0.68 22.55
C ASP A 25 -3.75 -0.47 21.58
N ILE A 26 -3.25 -0.18 20.40
CA ILE A 26 -2.72 -1.21 19.49
C ILE A 26 -1.54 -1.90 20.18
N PRO A 27 -1.60 -3.22 20.41
CA PRO A 27 -0.53 -3.93 21.12
C PRO A 27 0.75 -4.03 20.29
N SER A 28 1.87 -4.26 20.97
CA SER A 28 3.18 -4.41 20.35
C SER A 28 3.37 -5.82 19.76
N ASN A 29 4.28 -5.91 18.80
CA ASN A 29 4.65 -7.15 18.09
C ASN A 29 3.44 -7.87 17.49
N VAL A 30 2.60 -7.09 16.79
CA VAL A 30 1.44 -7.64 16.08
C VAL A 30 1.41 -7.21 14.62
N ILE A 31 0.84 -8.08 13.79
CA ILE A 31 0.29 -7.74 12.48
C ILE A 31 -1.21 -7.65 12.67
N LEU A 32 -1.73 -6.42 12.68
CA LEU A 32 -3.15 -6.15 12.86
C LEU A 32 -3.87 -6.20 11.50
N ASP A 33 -4.57 -7.30 11.29
CA ASP A 33 -5.47 -7.48 10.15
C ASP A 33 -6.81 -6.81 10.46
N LYS A 34 -7.01 -5.62 9.91
CA LYS A 34 -8.24 -4.84 10.11
C LYS A 34 -9.45 -5.47 9.42
N THR A 35 -9.25 -6.34 8.43
CA THR A 35 -10.28 -6.91 7.54
C THR A 35 -11.05 -5.84 6.76
N LEU A 36 -11.34 -4.71 7.39
CA LEU A 36 -12.08 -3.58 6.84
C LEU A 36 -11.20 -2.34 6.76
N THR A 37 -11.36 -1.59 5.67
CA THR A 37 -10.79 -0.25 5.56
C THR A 37 -11.57 0.74 6.43
N GLY A 38 -10.89 1.77 6.96
CA GLY A 38 -11.57 2.89 7.64
C GLY A 38 -12.07 2.65 9.05
N ILE A 39 -11.81 1.51 9.68
CA ILE A 39 -12.23 1.25 11.08
C ILE A 39 -11.41 1.99 12.14
N GLY A 40 -10.41 2.80 11.71
CA GLY A 40 -9.78 3.79 12.57
C GLY A 40 -8.49 3.36 13.26
N ALA A 41 -7.63 2.52 12.66
CA ALA A 41 -6.35 2.11 13.25
C ALA A 41 -5.40 3.29 13.47
N THR A 42 -5.11 4.07 12.43
CA THR A 42 -4.29 5.28 12.56
C THR A 42 -4.93 6.31 13.51
N TYR A 43 -6.28 6.43 13.49
CA TYR A 43 -7.00 7.28 14.43
C TYR A 43 -6.77 6.85 15.87
N ALA A 44 -6.88 5.56 16.16
CA ALA A 44 -6.61 5.01 17.49
C ALA A 44 -5.20 5.35 17.98
N GLU A 45 -4.18 5.16 17.12
CA GLU A 45 -2.81 5.45 17.49
C GLU A 45 -2.53 6.96 17.67
N LEU A 46 -3.12 7.81 16.84
CA LEU A 46 -2.98 9.26 16.98
C LEU A 46 -3.58 9.78 18.31
N HIS A 47 -4.57 9.10 18.86
CA HIS A 47 -5.23 9.46 20.13
C HIS A 47 -4.75 8.64 21.33
N SER A 48 -3.79 7.73 21.14
CA SER A 48 -3.19 6.94 22.23
C SER A 48 -2.35 7.81 23.16
N CYS A 49 -2.23 7.36 24.42
CA CYS A 49 -1.47 8.07 25.46
C CYS A 49 0.03 7.71 25.46
N ARG A 50 0.67 7.68 24.28
CA ARG A 50 2.09 7.39 24.10
C ARG A 50 2.70 8.20 22.95
N ASN A 51 4.02 8.34 22.92
CA ASN A 51 4.71 8.89 21.77
C ASN A 51 4.66 7.87 20.62
N SER A 52 4.47 8.35 19.38
CA SER A 52 4.34 7.44 18.23
C SER A 52 5.00 7.98 16.98
N ILE A 53 5.58 7.08 16.20
CA ILE A 53 5.94 7.30 14.80
C ILE A 53 5.03 6.41 13.96
N ILE A 54 4.26 7.02 13.07
CA ILE A 54 3.31 6.35 12.20
C ILE A 54 3.82 6.48 10.77
N ILE A 55 4.17 5.35 10.17
CA ILE A 55 4.66 5.28 8.79
C ILE A 55 3.47 4.99 7.90
N GLU A 56 3.21 5.88 6.96
CA GLU A 56 2.12 5.80 5.99
C GLU A 56 2.67 5.95 4.57
N PRO A 57 2.25 5.14 3.61
CA PRO A 57 2.85 5.14 2.28
C PRO A 57 2.65 6.43 1.49
N ASN A 58 1.65 7.27 1.81
CA ASN A 58 1.20 8.38 0.98
C ASN A 58 1.25 9.75 1.67
N VAL A 59 1.86 10.75 1.01
CA VAL A 59 1.97 12.14 1.49
C VAL A 59 0.61 12.80 1.78
N PRO A 60 -0.41 12.75 0.91
CA PRO A 60 -1.70 13.40 1.17
C PRO A 60 -2.35 12.94 2.49
N VAL A 61 -2.16 11.69 2.86
CA VAL A 61 -2.71 11.10 4.07
C VAL A 61 -2.08 11.70 5.31
N ILE A 62 -0.74 11.73 5.38
CA ILE A 62 -0.03 12.26 6.54
C ILE A 62 -0.25 13.77 6.71
N VAL A 63 -0.29 14.52 5.60
CA VAL A 63 -0.55 15.96 5.62
C VAL A 63 -1.99 16.25 6.08
N GLY A 64 -2.97 15.55 5.49
CA GLY A 64 -4.38 15.73 5.85
C GLY A 64 -4.69 15.32 7.31
N LYS A 65 -4.02 14.29 7.84
CA LYS A 65 -4.14 13.91 9.25
C LYS A 65 -3.47 14.94 10.17
N ALA A 66 -2.22 15.34 9.87
CA ALA A 66 -1.49 16.30 10.69
C ALA A 66 -2.16 17.69 10.73
N ALA A 67 -2.82 18.12 9.65
CA ALA A 67 -3.56 19.38 9.61
C ALA A 67 -4.72 19.47 10.64
N LYS A 68 -5.21 18.31 11.14
CA LYS A 68 -6.31 18.26 12.12
C LYS A 68 -5.86 18.59 13.56
N ASN A 69 -4.56 18.56 13.84
CA ASN A 69 -4.04 18.84 15.18
C ASN A 69 -2.62 19.42 15.11
N SER A 70 -2.43 20.63 15.66
CA SER A 70 -1.15 21.34 15.69
C SER A 70 -0.05 20.64 16.49
N ASP A 71 -0.40 19.63 17.29
CA ASP A 71 0.54 18.82 18.07
C ASP A 71 1.08 17.62 17.28
N TRP A 72 0.60 17.39 16.08
CA TRP A 72 1.07 16.33 15.20
C TRP A 72 2.00 16.88 14.13
N LEU A 73 3.03 16.11 13.76
CA LEU A 73 4.02 16.50 12.76
C LEU A 73 3.95 15.56 11.55
N ALA A 74 3.73 16.13 10.36
CA ALA A 74 3.94 15.41 9.10
C ALA A 74 5.39 15.55 8.63
N VAL A 75 6.02 14.44 8.22
CA VAL A 75 7.39 14.37 7.73
C VAL A 75 7.42 13.73 6.34
N TYR A 76 7.72 14.54 5.33
CA TYR A 76 7.78 14.14 3.91
C TYR A 76 8.86 14.95 3.16
N SER A 77 8.83 15.03 1.83
CA SER A 77 9.84 15.73 1.02
C SER A 77 10.14 17.15 1.51
N ASP A 78 9.11 17.92 1.84
CA ASP A 78 9.23 19.35 2.16
C ASP A 78 9.59 19.62 3.62
N THR A 79 9.49 18.60 4.49
CA THR A 79 9.82 18.77 5.91
C THR A 79 11.33 18.72 6.12
N THR A 80 11.89 19.76 6.74
CA THR A 80 13.32 19.85 7.03
C THR A 80 13.70 19.13 8.33
N VAL A 81 14.95 18.67 8.42
CA VAL A 81 15.50 18.07 9.64
C VAL A 81 15.45 19.06 10.83
N ALA A 82 15.62 20.38 10.56
CA ALA A 82 15.54 21.40 11.60
C ALA A 82 14.13 21.51 12.20
N GLN A 83 13.08 21.43 11.39
CA GLN A 83 11.70 21.42 11.88
C GLN A 83 11.42 20.19 12.75
N ILE A 84 11.90 19.01 12.36
CA ILE A 84 11.76 17.79 13.16
C ILE A 84 12.51 17.93 14.48
N LYS A 85 13.76 18.44 14.48
CA LYS A 85 14.54 18.71 15.70
C LYS A 85 13.82 19.67 16.66
N LYS A 86 13.19 20.73 16.09
CA LYS A 86 12.40 21.68 16.88
C LYS A 86 11.19 20.98 17.51
N TYR A 87 10.48 20.16 16.75
CA TYR A 87 9.33 19.40 17.24
C TYR A 87 9.70 18.39 18.35
N LEU A 88 10.78 17.64 18.17
CA LEU A 88 11.25 16.69 19.17
C LEU A 88 11.59 17.35 20.52
N LYS A 89 12.00 18.61 20.51
CA LYS A 89 12.32 19.41 21.72
C LYS A 89 11.11 20.07 22.38
N ARG A 90 9.90 20.01 21.78
CA ARG A 90 8.69 20.60 22.38
C ARG A 90 8.39 19.92 23.72
N THR A 91 8.16 20.72 24.74
CA THR A 91 7.77 20.28 26.10
C THR A 91 6.28 20.49 26.37
N ASP A 92 5.62 21.30 25.56
CA ASP A 92 4.21 21.62 25.60
C ASP A 92 3.33 20.51 25.00
N VAL A 93 3.91 19.58 24.23
CA VAL A 93 3.23 18.41 23.65
C VAL A 93 3.46 17.20 24.55
N LYS A 94 2.39 16.73 25.20
CA LYS A 94 2.45 15.58 26.13
C LYS A 94 2.84 14.28 25.43
N TYR A 95 2.21 13.99 24.30
CA TYR A 95 2.49 12.80 23.50
C TYR A 95 2.78 13.20 22.06
N LYS A 96 4.02 13.01 21.64
CA LYS A 96 4.47 13.39 20.30
C LYS A 96 4.00 12.38 19.27
N LYS A 97 3.36 12.86 18.21
CA LYS A 97 2.88 12.06 17.08
C LYS A 97 3.57 12.53 15.80
N ILE A 98 4.36 11.66 15.22
CA ILE A 98 5.08 11.91 13.96
C ILE A 98 4.47 10.99 12.90
N LEU A 99 3.83 11.58 11.90
CA LEU A 99 3.39 10.86 10.71
C LEU A 99 4.45 11.04 9.64
N THR A 100 4.92 9.95 9.03
CA THR A 100 6.00 10.03 8.04
C THR A 100 5.75 9.09 6.88
N THR A 101 6.21 9.49 5.68
CA THR A 101 6.35 8.53 4.59
C THR A 101 7.58 7.64 4.82
N PRO A 102 7.67 6.46 4.18
CA PRO A 102 8.87 5.62 4.24
C PRO A 102 10.15 6.40 3.91
N GLU A 103 10.12 7.23 2.89
CA GLU A 103 11.27 8.08 2.48
C GLU A 103 11.57 9.19 3.50
N GLY A 104 10.52 9.70 4.16
CA GLY A 104 10.65 10.73 5.20
C GLY A 104 11.27 10.20 6.48
N PHE A 105 11.13 8.91 6.77
CA PHE A 105 11.58 8.28 8.01
C PHE A 105 13.09 8.52 8.30
N LYS A 106 13.94 8.47 7.27
CA LYS A 106 15.36 8.79 7.41
C LYS A 106 15.63 10.19 7.95
N LYS A 107 14.73 11.17 7.71
CA LYS A 107 14.84 12.51 8.26
C LYS A 107 14.54 12.53 9.76
N VAL A 108 13.59 11.70 10.23
CA VAL A 108 13.31 11.51 11.67
C VAL A 108 14.55 10.97 12.36
N ARG A 109 15.15 9.91 11.83
CA ARG A 109 16.40 9.32 12.33
C ARG A 109 17.52 10.38 12.39
N LYS A 110 17.74 11.13 11.30
CA LYS A 110 18.76 12.19 11.24
C LYS A 110 18.48 13.33 12.23
N ALA A 111 17.22 13.66 12.47
CA ALA A 111 16.84 14.70 13.44
C ALA A 111 17.03 14.24 14.88
N ALA A 112 16.77 12.99 15.18
CA ALA A 112 16.98 12.39 16.49
C ALA A 112 18.47 12.27 16.86
N ASP A 113 19.36 12.02 15.88
CA ASP A 113 20.80 11.94 16.04
C ASP A 113 21.19 11.01 17.21
N LYS A 114 21.94 11.50 18.21
CA LYS A 114 22.36 10.74 19.40
C LYS A 114 21.20 10.25 20.27
N SER A 115 20.02 10.83 20.15
CA SER A 115 18.82 10.44 20.90
C SER A 115 17.99 9.38 20.16
N TYR A 116 18.45 8.84 19.05
CA TYR A 116 17.65 7.90 18.25
C TYR A 116 17.36 6.60 18.98
N SER A 117 18.32 6.05 19.71
CA SER A 117 18.12 4.87 20.58
C SER A 117 17.06 5.09 21.65
N LEU A 118 16.98 6.30 22.22
CA LEU A 118 15.93 6.66 23.18
C LEU A 118 14.54 6.70 22.48
N ILE A 119 14.49 7.16 21.23
CA ILE A 119 13.23 7.13 20.44
C ILE A 119 12.81 5.68 20.21
N GLN A 120 13.73 4.79 19.82
CA GLN A 120 13.42 3.37 19.64
C GLN A 120 12.91 2.71 20.92
N GLU A 121 13.38 3.14 22.09
CA GLU A 121 12.94 2.63 23.41
C GLU A 121 11.60 3.22 23.88
N THR A 122 11.26 4.46 23.51
CA THR A 122 10.17 5.22 24.12
C THR A 122 9.01 5.55 23.20
N TYR A 123 9.15 5.32 21.88
CA TYR A 123 8.11 5.55 20.90
C TYR A 123 7.55 4.23 20.39
N PHE A 124 6.26 4.20 20.19
CA PHE A 124 5.60 3.15 19.42
C PHE A 124 5.78 3.42 17.92
N CYS A 125 6.24 2.41 17.18
CA CYS A 125 6.38 2.52 15.72
C CYS A 125 5.26 1.73 15.04
N LEU A 126 4.39 2.43 14.32
CA LEU A 126 3.29 1.84 13.56
C LEU A 126 3.60 1.92 12.06
N PHE A 127 3.52 0.80 11.36
CA PHE A 127 3.53 0.78 9.90
C PHE A 127 2.10 0.49 9.41
N ASP A 128 1.40 1.52 8.91
CA ASP A 128 0.06 1.39 8.36
C ASP A 128 0.11 1.06 6.87
N GLU A 129 -0.88 0.34 6.36
CA GLU A 129 -0.95 -0.21 5.01
C GLU A 129 0.30 -1.04 4.67
N CYS A 130 0.62 -1.99 5.58
CA CYS A 130 1.87 -2.77 5.52
C CYS A 130 1.95 -3.74 4.33
N GLU A 131 0.84 -4.07 3.66
CA GLU A 131 0.85 -4.82 2.40
C GLU A 131 1.68 -4.13 1.31
N LYS A 132 1.80 -2.80 1.40
CA LYS A 132 2.61 -2.02 0.47
C LYS A 132 4.12 -2.33 0.56
N LEU A 133 4.60 -2.87 1.67
CA LEU A 133 5.98 -3.37 1.77
C LEU A 133 6.25 -4.51 0.79
N THR A 134 5.25 -5.34 0.54
CA THR A 134 5.32 -6.46 -0.40
C THR A 134 4.95 -5.99 -1.81
N GLN A 135 3.83 -5.30 -1.98
CA GLN A 135 3.32 -4.93 -3.29
C GLN A 135 4.16 -3.87 -4.03
N ASP A 136 4.74 -2.91 -3.29
CA ASP A 136 5.42 -1.76 -3.90
C ASP A 136 6.95 -1.92 -3.94
N CYS A 137 7.54 -2.98 -3.37
CA CYS A 137 8.99 -3.12 -3.21
C CYS A 137 9.76 -3.13 -4.53
N ASP A 138 9.21 -3.70 -5.59
CA ASP A 138 9.86 -3.84 -6.90
C ASP A 138 10.09 -2.50 -7.60
N TYR A 139 9.12 -1.59 -7.53
CA TYR A 139 9.22 -0.28 -8.21
C TYR A 139 9.49 0.87 -7.23
N ARG A 140 9.36 0.64 -5.93
CA ARG A 140 9.55 1.62 -4.86
C ARG A 140 10.42 1.06 -3.74
N ALA A 141 11.66 0.66 -4.05
CA ALA A 141 12.59 0.09 -3.07
C ALA A 141 12.76 0.97 -1.80
N SER A 142 12.53 2.28 -1.91
CA SER A 142 12.54 3.21 -0.78
C SER A 142 11.48 2.92 0.29
N ILE A 143 10.43 2.16 -0.01
CA ILE A 143 9.40 1.78 0.97
C ILE A 143 9.97 0.86 2.06
N LEU A 144 11.02 0.10 1.75
CA LEU A 144 11.70 -0.80 2.69
C LEU A 144 12.67 -0.08 3.63
N GLN A 145 13.02 1.19 3.38
CA GLN A 145 14.01 1.92 4.19
C GLN A 145 13.69 1.95 5.69
N PRO A 146 12.43 2.15 6.15
CA PRO A 146 12.12 2.12 7.57
C PRO A 146 12.24 0.74 8.21
N VAL A 147 12.10 -0.33 7.40
CA VAL A 147 12.07 -1.71 7.91
C VAL A 147 13.36 -2.10 8.61
N TYR A 148 14.50 -1.56 8.14
CA TYR A 148 15.79 -1.81 8.78
C TYR A 148 15.89 -1.32 10.23
N ASP A 149 15.19 -0.23 10.53
CA ASP A 149 15.17 0.36 11.88
C ASP A 149 13.89 -0.04 12.65
N PHE A 150 12.84 -0.46 11.95
CA PHE A 150 11.52 -0.77 12.54
C PHE A 150 11.61 -1.90 13.57
N PHE A 151 12.34 -2.96 13.25
CA PHE A 151 12.50 -4.09 14.15
C PHE A 151 13.32 -3.77 15.41
N ASP A 152 14.09 -2.66 15.42
CA ASP A 152 14.84 -2.19 16.57
C ASP A 152 13.97 -1.41 17.58
N PHE A 153 12.74 -0.98 17.19
CA PHE A 153 11.83 -0.36 18.14
C PHE A 153 11.35 -1.38 19.17
N LYS A 154 11.31 -0.95 20.43
CA LYS A 154 10.82 -1.79 21.54
C LYS A 154 9.34 -2.12 21.37
N GLU A 155 8.55 -1.12 21.02
CA GLU A 155 7.11 -1.27 20.77
C GLU A 155 6.79 -0.91 19.32
N LYS A 156 6.14 -1.84 18.62
CA LYS A 156 5.86 -1.69 17.20
C LYS A 156 4.72 -2.59 16.73
N ALA A 157 4.04 -2.18 15.66
CA ALA A 157 3.06 -3.01 14.99
C ALA A 157 2.97 -2.70 13.50
N PHE A 158 2.57 -3.71 12.73
CA PHE A 158 2.11 -3.58 11.36
C PHE A 158 0.59 -3.58 11.33
N VAL A 159 0.00 -2.79 10.45
CA VAL A 159 -1.45 -2.69 10.31
C VAL A 159 -1.83 -2.64 8.84
N SER A 160 -2.84 -3.40 8.46
CA SER A 160 -3.48 -3.33 7.14
C SER A 160 -4.91 -3.84 7.20
N ALA A 161 -5.73 -3.46 6.23
CA ALA A 161 -7.03 -4.10 5.97
C ALA A 161 -6.86 -5.42 5.21
N THR A 162 -5.76 -5.56 4.50
CA THR A 162 -5.43 -6.66 3.59
C THR A 162 -3.97 -7.07 3.73
N PRO A 163 -3.52 -7.48 4.94
CA PRO A 163 -2.12 -7.80 5.16
C PRO A 163 -1.74 -9.05 4.39
N LEU A 164 -0.70 -8.95 3.58
CA LEU A 164 -0.07 -10.08 2.91
C LEU A 164 0.77 -10.90 3.89
N GLU A 165 1.07 -12.14 3.53
CA GLU A 165 2.02 -12.95 4.28
C GLU A 165 3.41 -12.34 4.20
N MET A 166 4.14 -12.39 5.30
CA MET A 166 5.50 -11.86 5.43
C MET A 166 6.41 -12.94 6.00
N SER A 167 7.39 -13.37 5.20
CA SER A 167 8.30 -14.49 5.54
C SER A 167 9.59 -14.08 6.25
N ARG A 168 9.80 -12.77 6.50
CA ARG A 168 11.02 -12.29 7.15
C ARG A 168 11.19 -12.92 8.54
N PRO A 169 12.37 -13.57 8.83
CA PRO A 169 12.59 -14.28 10.10
C PRO A 169 12.40 -13.42 11.36
N ALA A 170 12.67 -12.12 11.29
CA ALA A 170 12.48 -11.19 12.39
C ALA A 170 11.07 -11.18 12.99
N PHE A 171 10.04 -11.55 12.22
CA PHE A 171 8.69 -11.68 12.76
C PHE A 171 8.57 -12.82 13.76
N GLU A 172 9.13 -13.97 13.44
CA GLU A 172 9.12 -15.14 14.33
C GLU A 172 10.08 -14.93 15.52
N GLU A 173 11.31 -14.48 15.26
CA GLU A 173 12.35 -14.22 16.26
C GLU A 173 11.90 -13.23 17.32
N GLN A 174 11.07 -12.24 16.98
CA GLN A 174 10.54 -11.24 17.89
C GLN A 174 9.14 -11.55 18.41
N GLY A 175 8.63 -12.76 18.16
CA GLY A 175 7.36 -13.22 18.69
C GLY A 175 6.14 -12.43 18.16
N PHE A 176 6.16 -12.03 16.90
CA PHE A 176 4.98 -11.41 16.27
C PHE A 176 3.81 -12.40 16.21
N ARG A 177 2.61 -11.87 16.42
CA ARG A 177 1.34 -12.60 16.27
C ARG A 177 0.39 -11.83 15.37
N LYS A 178 -0.57 -12.50 14.75
CA LYS A 178 -1.60 -11.89 13.91
C LYS A 178 -2.85 -11.62 14.76
N LEU A 179 -3.29 -10.36 14.83
CA LEU A 179 -4.58 -9.99 15.38
C LEU A 179 -5.54 -9.77 14.22
N LYS A 180 -6.57 -10.60 14.10
CA LYS A 180 -7.57 -10.48 13.03
C LYS A 180 -8.87 -9.92 13.59
N ILE A 181 -9.30 -8.79 13.06
CA ILE A 181 -10.61 -8.21 13.34
C ILE A 181 -11.67 -8.95 12.54
N VAL A 182 -12.70 -9.47 13.21
CA VAL A 182 -13.76 -10.25 12.59
C VAL A 182 -15.08 -9.51 12.73
N PRO A 183 -15.53 -8.81 11.67
CA PRO A 183 -16.83 -8.15 11.67
C PRO A 183 -17.96 -9.16 11.93
N GLN A 184 -18.91 -8.78 12.79
CA GLN A 184 -20.06 -9.61 13.16
C GLN A 184 -21.31 -9.27 12.33
N TYR A 185 -21.13 -8.60 11.21
CA TYR A 185 -22.17 -8.21 10.26
C TYR A 185 -21.70 -8.50 8.83
N ASP A 186 -22.64 -8.56 7.89
CA ASP A 186 -22.30 -8.74 6.48
C ASP A 186 -21.72 -7.44 5.91
N TYR A 187 -20.44 -7.47 5.58
CA TYR A 187 -19.67 -6.36 5.01
C TYR A 187 -19.28 -6.60 3.54
N ARG A 188 -19.65 -7.75 2.99
CA ARG A 188 -19.32 -8.12 1.61
C ARG A 188 -19.97 -7.14 0.63
N LYS A 189 -19.31 -6.92 -0.48
CA LYS A 189 -19.80 -6.11 -1.58
C LYS A 189 -19.83 -6.95 -2.84
N ASP A 190 -20.88 -6.77 -3.63
CA ASP A 190 -21.00 -7.46 -4.90
C ASP A 190 -20.03 -6.83 -5.91
N LEU A 191 -19.25 -7.67 -6.57
CA LEU A 191 -18.36 -7.33 -7.66
C LEU A 191 -18.84 -8.04 -8.94
N HIS A 192 -19.12 -7.25 -9.98
CA HIS A 192 -19.40 -7.80 -11.32
C HIS A 192 -18.10 -7.96 -12.09
N LEU A 193 -17.58 -9.21 -12.17
CA LEU A 193 -16.37 -9.52 -12.92
C LEU A 193 -16.71 -9.85 -14.37
N ILE A 194 -16.11 -9.15 -15.32
CA ILE A 194 -16.22 -9.41 -16.75
C ILE A 194 -14.85 -9.80 -17.29
N VAL A 195 -14.71 -11.08 -17.64
CA VAL A 195 -13.52 -11.60 -18.33
C VAL A 195 -13.79 -11.65 -19.83
N THR A 196 -12.99 -10.98 -20.63
CA THR A 196 -13.27 -10.80 -22.06
C THR A 196 -12.04 -10.95 -22.94
N SER A 197 -12.23 -11.52 -24.13
CA SER A 197 -11.23 -11.50 -25.20
C SER A 197 -11.32 -10.26 -26.11
N SER A 198 -12.36 -9.42 -25.95
CA SER A 198 -12.64 -8.24 -26.76
C SER A 198 -12.66 -6.98 -25.88
N TYR A 199 -11.54 -6.70 -25.25
CA TYR A 199 -11.40 -5.70 -24.18
C TYR A 199 -11.96 -4.33 -24.55
N GLU A 200 -11.51 -3.73 -25.65
CA GLU A 200 -11.95 -2.38 -26.04
C GLU A 200 -13.46 -2.31 -26.32
N ARG A 201 -14.02 -3.36 -26.93
CA ARG A 201 -15.46 -3.43 -27.18
C ARG A 201 -16.22 -3.51 -25.85
N THR A 202 -15.83 -4.38 -24.95
CA THR A 202 -16.48 -4.56 -23.65
C THR A 202 -16.42 -3.27 -22.82
N VAL A 203 -15.27 -2.60 -22.83
CA VAL A 203 -15.12 -1.30 -22.15
C VAL A 203 -16.07 -0.25 -22.74
N ARG A 204 -16.18 -0.15 -24.09
CA ARG A 204 -17.13 0.78 -24.73
C ARG A 204 -18.59 0.49 -24.37
N GLU A 205 -18.97 -0.78 -24.35
CA GLU A 205 -20.32 -1.21 -23.98
C GLU A 205 -20.62 -0.83 -22.52
N GLU A 206 -19.65 -0.97 -21.62
CA GLU A 206 -19.80 -0.59 -20.21
C GLU A 206 -19.89 0.94 -20.03
N PHE A 207 -19.07 1.72 -20.72
CA PHE A 207 -19.22 3.19 -20.71
C PHE A 207 -20.57 3.64 -21.25
N GLN A 208 -21.11 2.96 -22.26
CA GLN A 208 -22.47 3.23 -22.76
C GLN A 208 -23.54 2.87 -21.73
N ARG A 209 -23.37 1.78 -20.97
CA ARG A 209 -24.26 1.42 -19.85
C ARG A 209 -24.24 2.49 -18.76
N LEU A 210 -23.06 3.06 -18.47
CA LEU A 210 -22.85 4.05 -17.43
C LEU A 210 -23.07 5.51 -17.89
N LYS A 211 -23.58 5.74 -19.10
CA LYS A 211 -23.74 7.09 -19.68
C LYS A 211 -24.63 8.03 -18.83
N ASP A 212 -25.63 7.46 -18.13
CA ASP A 212 -26.57 8.19 -17.30
C ASP A 212 -26.13 8.24 -15.81
N SER A 213 -24.97 7.65 -15.47
CA SER A 213 -24.39 7.74 -14.13
C SER A 213 -24.00 9.19 -13.79
N PRO A 214 -24.33 9.67 -12.59
CA PRO A 214 -23.93 11.01 -12.17
C PRO A 214 -22.42 11.16 -11.95
N CYS A 215 -21.72 10.06 -11.64
CA CYS A 215 -20.29 10.04 -11.39
C CYS A 215 -19.76 8.62 -11.60
N VAL A 216 -18.77 8.46 -12.45
CA VAL A 216 -18.06 7.19 -12.67
C VAL A 216 -16.64 7.35 -12.21
N CYS A 217 -16.20 6.45 -11.32
CA CYS A 217 -14.85 6.38 -10.81
C CYS A 217 -14.13 5.18 -11.43
N ILE A 218 -13.14 5.43 -12.29
CA ILE A 218 -12.45 4.44 -13.10
C ILE A 218 -11.03 4.24 -12.55
N PHE A 219 -10.68 3.02 -12.22
CA PHE A 219 -9.37 2.63 -11.70
C PHE A 219 -8.59 1.87 -12.77
N LEU A 220 -7.54 2.50 -13.29
CA LEU A 220 -6.65 1.96 -14.32
C LEU A 220 -5.23 2.42 -14.09
N ASN A 221 -4.34 1.50 -13.78
CA ASN A 221 -2.93 1.81 -13.50
C ASN A 221 -2.11 1.99 -14.79
N SER A 222 -2.54 2.89 -15.67
CA SER A 222 -1.80 3.25 -16.89
C SER A 222 -2.18 4.65 -17.37
N VAL A 223 -1.28 5.60 -17.22
CA VAL A 223 -1.48 6.98 -17.70
C VAL A 223 -1.70 7.01 -19.21
N THR A 224 -0.91 6.25 -19.97
CA THR A 224 -1.06 6.13 -21.42
C THR A 224 -2.40 5.48 -21.79
N GLY A 225 -2.75 4.36 -21.15
CA GLY A 225 -4.03 3.67 -21.37
C GLY A 225 -5.23 4.55 -21.01
N ILE A 226 -5.15 5.35 -19.96
CA ILE A 226 -6.19 6.33 -19.62
C ILE A 226 -6.33 7.36 -20.73
N ASN A 227 -5.22 7.94 -21.22
CA ASN A 227 -5.25 8.92 -22.29
C ASN A 227 -5.84 8.36 -23.59
N GLU A 228 -5.43 7.16 -23.98
CA GLU A 228 -6.00 6.45 -25.15
C GLU A 228 -7.51 6.22 -24.99
N LEU A 229 -7.94 5.79 -23.81
CA LEU A 229 -9.34 5.55 -23.52
C LEU A 229 -10.17 6.83 -23.58
N VAL A 230 -9.72 7.90 -22.93
CA VAL A 230 -10.38 9.23 -22.95
C VAL A 230 -10.54 9.72 -24.37
N ASN A 231 -9.47 9.67 -25.18
CA ASN A 231 -9.51 10.12 -26.59
C ASN A 231 -10.43 9.23 -27.45
N SER A 232 -10.37 7.89 -27.30
CA SER A 232 -11.15 6.96 -28.10
C SER A 232 -12.66 7.00 -27.81
N LEU A 233 -13.03 7.48 -26.63
CA LEU A 233 -14.42 7.64 -26.18
C LEU A 233 -14.90 9.11 -26.24
N HIS A 234 -14.03 10.05 -26.61
CA HIS A 234 -14.31 11.49 -26.70
C HIS A 234 -14.81 12.08 -25.39
N LEU A 235 -14.09 11.76 -24.29
CA LEU A 235 -14.47 12.14 -22.91
C LEU A 235 -13.66 13.32 -22.37
N GLU A 236 -12.82 13.99 -23.15
CA GLU A 236 -11.86 15.02 -22.71
C GLU A 236 -12.53 16.13 -21.90
N GLY A 237 -13.71 16.57 -22.32
CA GLY A 237 -14.49 17.65 -21.67
C GLY A 237 -15.20 17.23 -20.38
N GLU A 238 -15.41 15.93 -20.16
CA GLU A 238 -16.16 15.39 -19.02
C GLU A 238 -15.28 14.57 -18.06
N SER A 239 -13.95 14.51 -18.32
CA SER A 239 -13.01 13.66 -17.60
C SER A 239 -12.05 14.43 -16.73
N ARG A 240 -11.63 13.79 -15.65
CA ARG A 240 -10.53 14.18 -14.77
C ARG A 240 -9.62 13.00 -14.48
N ILE A 241 -8.30 13.25 -14.49
CA ILE A 241 -7.32 12.17 -14.27
C ILE A 241 -6.52 12.46 -13.01
N PHE A 242 -6.52 11.50 -12.07
CA PHE A 242 -5.80 11.52 -10.82
C PHE A 242 -4.57 10.61 -10.92
N CYS A 243 -3.38 11.23 -10.98
CA CYS A 243 -2.12 10.51 -11.17
C CYS A 243 -0.97 11.20 -10.42
N SER A 244 0.27 10.71 -10.58
CA SER A 244 1.45 11.38 -10.07
C SER A 244 1.75 12.67 -10.84
N GLU A 245 2.57 13.56 -10.29
CA GLU A 245 3.01 14.79 -11.00
C GLU A 245 3.72 14.46 -12.31
N GLU A 246 4.56 13.41 -12.32
CA GLU A 246 5.22 12.92 -13.54
C GLU A 246 4.19 12.44 -14.58
N GLY A 247 3.18 11.66 -14.14
CA GLY A 247 2.09 11.23 -14.99
C GLY A 247 1.28 12.40 -15.56
N GLY A 248 1.01 13.40 -14.71
CA GLY A 248 0.36 14.65 -15.14
C GLY A 248 1.17 15.43 -16.17
N GLY A 249 2.50 15.45 -16.04
CA GLY A 249 3.40 16.03 -17.06
C GLY A 249 3.26 15.31 -18.42
N LYS A 250 3.31 13.98 -18.42
CA LYS A 250 3.12 13.18 -19.66
C LYS A 250 1.76 13.41 -20.32
N LEU A 251 0.69 13.54 -19.54
CA LEU A 251 -0.65 13.86 -20.04
C LEU A 251 -0.73 15.25 -20.66
N LYS A 252 -0.10 16.24 -20.01
CA LYS A 252 -0.04 17.61 -20.53
C LYS A 252 0.69 17.68 -21.86
N ASP A 253 1.81 16.96 -21.99
CA ASP A 253 2.55 16.85 -23.25
C ASP A 253 1.72 16.17 -24.35
N ALA A 254 0.80 15.28 -23.98
CA ALA A 254 -0.18 14.65 -24.88
C ALA A 254 -1.43 15.50 -25.12
N GLY A 255 -1.50 16.74 -24.61
CA GLY A 255 -2.61 17.67 -24.82
C GLY A 255 -3.75 17.60 -23.79
N PHE A 256 -3.67 16.72 -22.79
CA PHE A 256 -4.68 16.61 -21.74
C PHE A 256 -4.32 17.49 -20.53
N THR A 257 -5.16 18.47 -20.21
CA THR A 257 -4.86 19.50 -19.20
C THR A 257 -5.53 19.30 -17.86
N ASN A 258 -6.53 18.40 -17.75
CA ASN A 258 -7.28 18.18 -16.51
C ASN A 258 -6.75 16.99 -15.70
N ALA A 259 -5.42 16.98 -15.48
CA ALA A 259 -4.74 15.97 -14.65
C ALA A 259 -4.22 16.61 -13.35
N VAL A 260 -4.44 15.93 -12.22
CA VAL A 260 -4.09 16.41 -10.88
C VAL A 260 -3.43 15.33 -10.03
N SER A 261 -2.58 15.74 -9.08
CA SER A 261 -1.85 14.83 -8.20
C SER A 261 -2.48 14.65 -6.80
N SER A 262 -3.59 15.33 -6.56
CA SER A 262 -4.39 15.22 -5.31
C SER A 262 -5.87 15.24 -5.63
N ILE A 263 -6.69 14.65 -4.77
CA ILE A 263 -8.14 14.74 -4.92
C ILE A 263 -8.59 16.13 -4.51
N ASP A 264 -9.34 16.78 -5.37
CA ASP A 264 -10.06 18.02 -5.14
C ASP A 264 -11.46 17.93 -5.74
N TYR A 265 -12.36 18.73 -5.23
CA TYR A 265 -13.78 18.67 -5.56
C TYR A 265 -14.25 19.97 -6.26
N PRO A 266 -15.31 19.92 -7.07
CA PRO A 266 -16.11 18.74 -7.43
C PRO A 266 -15.36 17.78 -8.37
N LEU A 267 -15.70 16.49 -8.33
CA LEU A 267 -15.26 15.53 -9.32
C LEU A 267 -15.97 15.79 -10.67
N ALA A 268 -15.37 15.32 -11.76
CA ALA A 268 -15.97 15.28 -13.07
C ALA A 268 -17.00 14.14 -13.18
N LYS A 269 -17.65 14.00 -14.33
CA LYS A 269 -18.50 12.86 -14.62
C LYS A 269 -17.70 11.56 -14.68
N TYR A 270 -16.55 11.58 -15.37
CA TYR A 270 -15.62 10.45 -15.46
C TYR A 270 -14.32 10.79 -14.77
N ASN A 271 -13.94 10.01 -13.77
CA ASN A 271 -12.78 10.25 -12.92
C ASN A 271 -11.85 9.05 -12.96
N PHE A 272 -10.68 9.22 -13.54
CA PHE A 272 -9.70 8.16 -13.72
C PHE A 272 -8.64 8.23 -12.60
N PHE A 273 -8.36 7.09 -11.99
CA PHE A 273 -7.42 6.96 -10.87
C PHE A 273 -6.33 5.94 -11.20
N THR A 274 -5.07 6.35 -11.09
CA THR A 274 -3.94 5.41 -11.13
C THR A 274 -3.74 4.75 -9.76
N SER A 275 -2.88 3.71 -9.67
CA SER A 275 -2.63 2.92 -8.46
C SER A 275 -2.29 3.75 -7.22
N ARG A 276 -1.75 4.96 -7.39
CA ARG A 276 -1.50 5.90 -6.29
C ARG A 276 -2.75 6.19 -5.44
N PHE A 277 -3.94 6.05 -6.02
CA PHE A 277 -5.23 6.34 -5.40
C PHE A 277 -6.02 5.08 -4.99
N TYR A 278 -5.46 3.88 -5.18
CA TYR A 278 -6.12 2.63 -4.80
C TYR A 278 -6.22 2.47 -3.28
N SER A 279 -5.25 3.01 -2.55
CA SER A 279 -5.21 2.96 -1.09
C SER A 279 -5.04 4.35 -0.47
N ALA A 280 -5.34 4.48 0.81
CA ALA A 280 -4.99 5.59 1.69
C ALA A 280 -5.62 6.96 1.39
N VAL A 281 -6.47 7.11 0.38
CA VAL A 281 -7.17 8.38 0.07
C VAL A 281 -8.67 8.16 0.19
N ASP A 282 -9.37 8.98 0.96
CA ASP A 282 -10.83 8.90 1.09
C ASP A 282 -11.50 9.72 -0.02
N ILE A 283 -12.55 9.15 -0.64
CA ILE A 283 -13.37 9.77 -1.66
C ILE A 283 -14.76 10.01 -1.07
N GLU A 284 -15.05 11.28 -0.80
CA GLU A 284 -16.34 11.69 -0.22
C GLU A 284 -17.18 12.41 -1.28
N LEU A 285 -18.26 11.78 -1.71
CA LEU A 285 -19.14 12.28 -2.76
C LEU A 285 -20.54 12.55 -2.22
N ASN A 286 -21.22 13.52 -2.83
CA ASN A 286 -22.63 13.81 -2.54
C ASN A 286 -23.60 12.95 -3.38
N VAL A 287 -23.06 12.20 -4.34
CA VAL A 287 -23.80 11.27 -5.19
C VAL A 287 -23.16 9.88 -5.08
N LYS A 288 -23.93 8.82 -5.26
CA LYS A 288 -23.40 7.45 -5.31
C LYS A 288 -22.69 7.26 -6.66
N PRO A 289 -21.40 6.98 -6.66
CA PRO A 289 -20.69 6.70 -7.92
C PRO A 289 -20.95 5.26 -8.40
N ASP A 290 -20.69 5.03 -9.67
CA ASP A 290 -20.38 3.73 -10.22
C ASP A 290 -18.86 3.55 -10.26
N ILE A 291 -18.37 2.36 -9.86
CA ILE A 291 -16.95 2.05 -9.80
C ILE A 291 -16.62 1.07 -10.91
N LEU A 292 -15.61 1.42 -11.72
CA LEU A 292 -15.12 0.58 -12.80
C LEU A 292 -13.62 0.33 -12.62
N ILE A 293 -13.25 -0.93 -12.43
CA ILE A 293 -11.85 -1.37 -12.39
C ILE A 293 -11.49 -1.94 -13.77
N LEU A 294 -10.37 -1.51 -14.32
CA LEU A 294 -9.91 -1.91 -15.65
C LEU A 294 -8.52 -2.55 -15.56
N THR A 295 -8.42 -3.79 -16.04
CA THR A 295 -7.17 -4.53 -16.21
C THR A 295 -6.98 -4.91 -17.67
N ASN A 296 -5.89 -4.47 -18.31
CA ASN A 296 -5.58 -4.81 -19.70
C ASN A 296 -4.20 -5.51 -19.79
N LEU A 297 -4.19 -6.81 -19.57
CA LEU A 297 -2.98 -7.63 -19.57
C LEU A 297 -2.27 -7.68 -20.93
N ASN A 298 -2.99 -7.47 -22.03
CA ASN A 298 -2.39 -7.47 -23.36
C ASN A 298 -1.50 -6.25 -23.60
N ASN A 299 -1.87 -5.10 -23.04
CA ASN A 299 -1.14 -3.85 -23.22
C ASN A 299 -0.14 -3.62 -22.06
N ALA A 300 -0.56 -3.92 -20.82
CA ALA A 300 0.25 -3.59 -19.65
C ALA A 300 -0.09 -4.51 -18.46
N VAL A 301 0.78 -5.48 -18.19
CA VAL A 301 0.60 -6.43 -17.05
C VAL A 301 0.48 -5.68 -15.72
N TYR A 302 1.18 -4.56 -15.54
CA TYR A 302 1.10 -3.73 -14.33
C TYR A 302 -0.27 -3.04 -14.12
N THR A 303 -1.26 -3.27 -15.00
CA THR A 303 -2.66 -2.87 -14.76
C THR A 303 -3.44 -3.93 -13.98
N THR A 304 -2.85 -5.06 -13.69
CA THR A 304 -3.45 -6.09 -12.82
C THR A 304 -3.89 -5.47 -11.49
N VAL A 305 -5.08 -5.83 -11.06
CA VAL A 305 -5.61 -5.45 -9.75
C VAL A 305 -5.82 -6.73 -8.94
N ASP A 306 -5.12 -6.82 -7.83
CA ASP A 306 -5.25 -7.93 -6.90
C ASP A 306 -6.64 -7.91 -6.24
N PRO A 307 -7.47 -8.98 -6.39
CA PRO A 307 -8.81 -9.03 -5.83
C PRO A 307 -8.83 -9.09 -4.31
N TYR A 308 -7.79 -9.63 -3.68
CA TYR A 308 -7.70 -9.81 -2.22
C TYR A 308 -7.14 -8.60 -1.49
N THR A 309 -6.50 -7.68 -2.21
CA THR A 309 -5.90 -6.47 -1.63
C THR A 309 -6.41 -5.21 -2.31
N GLU A 310 -6.01 -4.93 -3.54
CA GLU A 310 -6.28 -3.66 -4.21
C GLU A 310 -7.76 -3.43 -4.49
N ALA A 311 -8.52 -4.46 -4.92
CA ALA A 311 -9.95 -4.30 -5.14
C ALA A 311 -10.70 -3.98 -3.83
N ILE A 312 -10.29 -4.58 -2.70
CA ILE A 312 -10.82 -4.27 -1.37
C ILE A 312 -10.45 -2.85 -0.96
N GLN A 313 -9.21 -2.45 -1.22
CA GLN A 313 -8.76 -1.09 -0.95
C GLN A 313 -9.51 -0.06 -1.79
N ILE A 314 -9.68 -0.28 -3.09
CA ILE A 314 -10.41 0.61 -4.01
C ILE A 314 -11.83 0.84 -3.52
N GLN A 315 -12.60 -0.23 -3.30
CA GLN A 315 -13.99 -0.09 -2.85
C GLN A 315 -14.10 0.60 -1.49
N GLY A 316 -13.10 0.40 -0.64
CA GLY A 316 -13.00 1.03 0.68
C GLY A 316 -12.65 2.52 0.65
N ARG A 317 -12.36 3.14 -0.50
CA ARG A 317 -12.10 4.60 -0.60
C ARG A 317 -13.36 5.42 -0.47
N PHE A 318 -14.52 4.86 -0.81
CA PHE A 318 -15.80 5.54 -0.78
C PHE A 318 -16.41 5.47 0.62
N ARG A 319 -16.33 6.59 1.37
CA ARG A 319 -16.65 6.61 2.81
C ARG A 319 -18.08 7.03 3.13
N ARG A 320 -18.69 7.84 2.25
CA ARG A 320 -20.03 8.32 2.51
C ARG A 320 -21.04 7.21 2.33
N MET A 321 -21.76 6.91 3.41
CA MET A 321 -22.88 5.98 3.39
C MET A 321 -24.17 6.73 3.03
N PHE A 322 -24.93 6.18 2.10
CA PHE A 322 -26.22 6.70 1.67
C PHE A 322 -27.37 6.00 2.44
N GLU A 323 -28.61 6.42 2.20
CA GLU A 323 -29.79 5.92 2.92
C GLU A 323 -29.96 4.39 2.83
N ASP A 324 -29.60 3.80 1.71
CA ASP A 324 -29.62 2.35 1.49
C ASP A 324 -28.41 1.60 2.09
N LYS A 325 -27.62 2.26 2.90
CA LYS A 325 -26.40 1.73 3.53
C LYS A 325 -25.33 1.28 2.54
N GLN A 326 -25.36 1.78 1.29
CA GLN A 326 -24.32 1.56 0.30
C GLN A 326 -23.48 2.84 0.10
N THR A 327 -22.25 2.67 -0.34
CA THR A 327 -21.32 3.77 -0.62
C THR A 327 -21.15 4.06 -2.11
N PHE A 328 -21.60 3.13 -2.97
CA PHE A 328 -21.59 3.22 -4.44
C PHE A 328 -22.80 2.45 -5.04
N ASN A 329 -23.09 2.67 -6.31
CA ASN A 329 -24.17 1.99 -7.04
C ASN A 329 -23.76 0.62 -7.56
N SER A 330 -22.63 0.57 -8.27
CA SER A 330 -22.10 -0.67 -8.84
C SER A 330 -20.58 -0.71 -8.73
N LEU A 331 -20.05 -1.93 -8.70
CA LEU A 331 -18.61 -2.20 -8.77
C LEU A 331 -18.39 -3.25 -9.86
N THR A 332 -17.80 -2.85 -10.97
CA THR A 332 -17.50 -3.72 -12.11
C THR A 332 -16.00 -3.80 -12.31
N HIS A 333 -15.46 -5.00 -12.54
CA HIS A 333 -14.09 -5.21 -12.95
C HIS A 333 -14.07 -5.85 -14.33
N ILE A 334 -13.49 -5.18 -15.30
CA ILE A 334 -13.27 -5.71 -16.66
C ILE A 334 -11.80 -6.10 -16.78
N THR A 335 -11.56 -7.35 -17.13
CA THR A 335 -10.23 -7.89 -17.38
C THR A 335 -10.20 -8.74 -18.65
N ASN A 336 -9.05 -8.79 -19.30
CA ASN A 336 -8.76 -9.82 -20.31
C ASN A 336 -7.83 -10.89 -19.71
N THR A 337 -7.73 -12.01 -20.40
CA THR A 337 -6.83 -13.10 -20.04
C THR A 337 -5.60 -13.09 -20.92
N ARG A 338 -4.45 -13.38 -20.34
CA ARG A 338 -3.19 -13.57 -21.04
C ARG A 338 -2.39 -14.64 -20.30
N ASP A 339 -1.77 -15.54 -21.03
CA ASP A 339 -0.75 -16.42 -20.44
C ASP A 339 0.46 -15.55 -20.06
N LEU A 340 0.69 -15.42 -18.78
CA LEU A 340 1.79 -14.64 -18.23
C LEU A 340 3.03 -15.50 -17.93
N GLY A 341 2.98 -16.80 -18.27
CA GLY A 341 4.06 -17.74 -18.01
C GLY A 341 4.34 -17.88 -16.51
N ALA A 342 3.30 -17.81 -15.68
CA ALA A 342 3.42 -17.92 -14.24
C ALA A 342 4.03 -19.25 -13.83
N LEU A 343 4.98 -19.20 -12.88
CA LEU A 343 5.52 -20.41 -12.25
C LEU A 343 4.49 -20.94 -11.25
N SER A 344 4.42 -22.26 -11.13
CA SER A 344 3.75 -22.85 -9.97
C SER A 344 4.51 -22.51 -8.68
N ARG A 345 3.81 -22.59 -7.54
CA ARG A 345 4.46 -22.35 -6.24
C ARG A 345 5.67 -23.25 -6.01
N GLU A 346 5.57 -24.51 -6.40
CA GLU A 346 6.69 -25.47 -6.27
C GLU A 346 7.90 -25.11 -7.15
N GLU A 347 7.68 -24.60 -8.35
CA GLU A 347 8.75 -24.13 -9.24
C GLU A 347 9.41 -22.88 -8.68
N LEU A 348 8.61 -21.95 -8.16
CA LEU A 348 9.12 -20.75 -7.53
C LEU A 348 9.91 -21.05 -6.25
N ASP A 349 9.43 -21.98 -5.39
CA ASP A 349 10.17 -22.45 -4.21
C ASP A 349 11.54 -23.01 -4.58
N LYS A 350 11.61 -23.90 -5.59
CA LYS A 350 12.88 -24.45 -6.07
C LYS A 350 13.83 -23.36 -6.59
N GLN A 351 13.30 -22.43 -7.35
CA GLN A 351 14.10 -21.31 -7.88
C GLN A 351 14.65 -20.43 -6.76
N ILE A 352 13.83 -20.08 -5.77
CA ILE A 352 14.24 -19.27 -4.61
C ILE A 352 15.27 -20.01 -3.78
N ASP A 353 15.13 -21.32 -3.57
CA ASP A 353 16.11 -22.11 -2.82
C ASP A 353 17.46 -22.19 -3.53
N GLU A 354 17.48 -22.36 -4.86
CA GLU A 354 18.71 -22.32 -5.66
C GLU A 354 19.41 -20.95 -5.56
N TYR A 355 18.64 -19.87 -5.60
CA TYR A 355 19.17 -18.52 -5.42
C TYR A 355 19.73 -18.30 -4.01
N LYS A 356 19.05 -18.78 -2.96
CA LYS A 356 19.56 -18.71 -1.57
C LYS A 356 20.88 -19.44 -1.39
N ILE A 357 21.03 -20.64 -1.99
CA ILE A 357 22.28 -21.41 -1.96
C ILE A 357 23.40 -20.62 -2.65
N THR A 358 23.11 -20.08 -3.82
CA THR A 358 24.07 -19.28 -4.59
C THR A 358 24.47 -18.01 -3.84
N TYR A 359 23.50 -17.32 -3.25
CA TYR A 359 23.71 -16.16 -2.40
C TYR A 359 24.65 -16.47 -1.24
N GLN A 360 24.40 -17.52 -0.48
CA GLN A 360 25.24 -17.91 0.66
C GLN A 360 26.70 -18.14 0.23
N SER A 361 26.92 -18.82 -0.90
CA SER A 361 28.26 -19.06 -1.43
C SER A 361 28.99 -17.77 -1.83
N LEU A 362 28.28 -16.82 -2.42
CA LEU A 362 28.86 -15.57 -2.89
C LEU A 362 29.09 -14.57 -1.75
N ILE A 363 28.14 -14.46 -0.80
CA ILE A 363 28.27 -13.53 0.32
C ILE A 363 29.41 -13.92 1.26
N GLU A 364 29.60 -15.22 1.52
CA GLU A 364 30.76 -15.69 2.28
C GLU A 364 32.09 -15.32 1.64
N ARG A 365 32.17 -15.39 0.31
CA ARG A 365 33.39 -14.98 -0.42
C ARG A 365 33.56 -13.46 -0.39
N TYR A 366 32.48 -12.71 -0.49
CA TYR A 366 32.47 -11.25 -0.39
C TYR A 366 32.97 -10.77 0.98
N ASP A 367 32.52 -11.38 2.06
CA ASP A 367 32.89 -11.01 3.42
C ASP A 367 34.35 -11.38 3.73
N LYS A 368 34.80 -12.54 3.25
CA LYS A 368 36.16 -13.03 3.48
C LYS A 368 37.24 -12.32 2.63
N THR A 369 36.87 -11.59 1.55
CA THR A 369 37.84 -10.96 0.68
C THR A 369 38.21 -9.55 1.14
N THR A 370 39.51 -9.25 1.18
CA THR A 370 40.05 -7.91 1.45
C THR A 370 40.43 -7.16 0.16
N ASN A 371 40.49 -7.85 -0.97
CA ASN A 371 40.82 -7.25 -2.26
C ASN A 371 39.63 -6.49 -2.84
N SER A 372 39.79 -5.18 -3.04
CA SER A 372 38.68 -4.28 -3.46
C SER A 372 38.15 -4.62 -4.87
N ALA A 373 39.02 -4.97 -5.83
CA ALA A 373 38.60 -5.35 -7.18
C ALA A 373 37.78 -6.64 -7.17
N ARG A 374 38.21 -7.64 -6.38
CA ARG A 374 37.51 -8.90 -6.20
C ARG A 374 36.16 -8.67 -5.46
N LYS A 375 36.16 -7.77 -4.50
CA LYS A 375 34.94 -7.37 -3.77
C LYS A 375 33.92 -6.73 -4.71
N THR A 376 34.35 -5.83 -5.59
CA THR A 376 33.51 -5.22 -6.62
C THR A 376 32.94 -6.26 -7.58
N SER A 377 33.78 -7.21 -8.07
CA SER A 377 33.31 -8.28 -8.94
C SER A 377 32.30 -9.19 -8.29
N LEU A 378 32.53 -9.59 -7.03
CA LEU A 378 31.57 -10.40 -6.26
C LEU A 378 30.24 -9.65 -6.02
N LYS A 379 30.31 -8.34 -5.76
CA LYS A 379 29.11 -7.49 -5.64
C LYS A 379 28.32 -7.43 -6.95
N GLN A 380 29.00 -7.36 -8.09
CA GLN A 380 28.34 -7.40 -9.39
C GLN A 380 27.69 -8.76 -9.66
N GLN A 381 28.37 -9.87 -9.31
CA GLN A 381 27.80 -11.22 -9.43
C GLN A 381 26.59 -11.40 -8.53
N LEU A 382 26.65 -10.97 -7.27
CA LEU A 382 25.50 -10.98 -6.35
C LEU A 382 24.31 -10.22 -6.95
N LYS A 383 24.54 -9.01 -7.46
CA LYS A 383 23.49 -8.24 -8.11
C LYS A 383 22.94 -8.94 -9.35
N GLN A 384 23.80 -9.46 -10.23
CA GLN A 384 23.40 -10.05 -11.50
C GLN A 384 22.60 -11.36 -11.34
N ILE A 385 22.91 -12.17 -10.32
CA ILE A 385 22.22 -13.44 -10.03
C ILE A 385 20.95 -13.21 -9.22
N CYS A 386 20.92 -12.15 -8.41
CA CYS A 386 19.86 -11.88 -7.46
C CYS A 386 19.05 -10.64 -7.82
N GLU A 387 19.27 -10.06 -9.01
CA GLU A 387 18.77 -8.73 -9.39
C GLU A 387 17.25 -8.65 -9.42
N ASP A 388 16.59 -9.80 -9.60
CA ASP A 388 15.15 -9.80 -9.75
C ASP A 388 14.38 -9.93 -8.42
N TYR A 389 14.97 -10.49 -7.31
CA TYR A 389 14.16 -10.78 -6.12
C TYR A 389 14.86 -10.82 -4.77
N LEU A 390 16.19 -10.88 -4.70
CA LEU A 390 16.80 -11.44 -3.49
C LEU A 390 17.65 -10.50 -2.67
N LEU A 391 17.97 -9.30 -3.16
CA LEU A 391 18.87 -8.42 -2.44
C LEU A 391 18.32 -7.02 -2.25
N ASP A 392 18.24 -6.64 -0.99
CA ASP A 392 18.04 -5.25 -0.61
C ASP A 392 19.29 -4.39 -0.95
N GLU A 393 19.19 -3.07 -0.79
CA GLU A 393 20.30 -2.13 -1.03
C GLU A 393 21.57 -2.44 -0.20
N ARG A 394 21.43 -3.22 0.88
CA ARG A 394 22.52 -3.63 1.80
C ARG A 394 23.07 -5.00 1.49
N LEU A 395 22.66 -5.62 0.40
CA LEU A 395 23.02 -6.99 0.00
C LEU A 395 22.48 -8.09 0.95
N ASN A 396 21.46 -7.79 1.76
CA ASN A 396 20.73 -8.83 2.51
C ASN A 396 19.64 -9.44 1.64
N ILE A 397 19.15 -10.62 2.03
CA ILE A 397 17.99 -11.24 1.37
C ILE A 397 16.78 -10.32 1.54
N ASP A 398 16.17 -9.95 0.42
CA ASP A 398 14.93 -9.17 0.38
C ASP A 398 13.72 -10.11 0.51
N TYR A 399 13.32 -10.36 1.73
CA TYR A 399 12.15 -11.20 2.01
C TYR A 399 10.85 -10.60 1.46
N PHE A 400 10.72 -9.28 1.38
CA PHE A 400 9.52 -8.65 0.82
C PHE A 400 9.45 -8.81 -0.69
N GLY A 401 10.60 -8.76 -1.39
CA GLY A 401 10.66 -9.08 -2.81
C GLY A 401 10.30 -10.55 -3.08
N ILE A 402 10.74 -11.47 -2.23
CA ILE A 402 10.34 -12.89 -2.30
C ILE A 402 8.83 -13.04 -2.07
N ASP A 403 8.30 -12.40 -1.02
CA ASP A 403 6.87 -12.46 -0.70
C ASP A 403 6.02 -11.86 -1.83
N ASN A 404 6.52 -10.81 -2.50
CA ASN A 404 5.85 -10.23 -3.67
C ASN A 404 5.78 -11.23 -4.83
N LYS A 405 6.85 -12.00 -5.07
CA LYS A 405 6.82 -13.05 -6.12
C LYS A 405 5.84 -14.17 -5.81
N TYR A 406 5.72 -14.56 -4.55
CA TYR A 406 4.67 -15.51 -4.15
C TYR A 406 3.27 -14.94 -4.36
N ASN A 407 3.06 -13.66 -4.06
CA ASN A 407 1.80 -12.98 -4.33
C ASN A 407 1.48 -12.93 -5.83
N ASP A 408 2.46 -12.57 -6.67
CA ASP A 408 2.30 -12.57 -8.13
C ASP A 408 1.99 -13.98 -8.66
N CYS A 409 2.65 -15.00 -8.12
CA CYS A 409 2.41 -16.38 -8.49
C CYS A 409 0.93 -16.77 -8.23
N LEU A 410 0.39 -16.42 -7.07
CA LEU A 410 -1.02 -16.65 -6.74
C LEU A 410 -1.97 -15.89 -7.68
N LEU A 411 -1.65 -14.66 -8.04
CA LEU A 411 -2.47 -13.84 -8.94
C LEU A 411 -2.54 -14.38 -10.37
N TYR A 412 -1.47 -15.04 -10.82
CA TYR A 412 -1.33 -15.45 -12.22
C TYR A 412 -1.63 -16.95 -12.45
N THR A 413 -1.83 -17.73 -11.39
CA THR A 413 -2.21 -19.13 -11.49
C THR A 413 -3.73 -19.30 -11.53
N SER A 414 -4.20 -20.32 -12.21
CA SER A 414 -5.63 -20.67 -12.29
C SER A 414 -6.24 -21.06 -10.94
N ASP A 415 -5.42 -21.42 -9.96
CA ASP A 415 -5.86 -21.80 -8.61
C ASP A 415 -6.41 -20.62 -7.79
N ALA A 416 -6.06 -19.37 -8.17
CA ALA A 416 -6.64 -18.18 -7.56
C ALA A 416 -8.13 -17.94 -7.92
N ALA A 417 -8.67 -18.70 -8.87
CA ALA A 417 -10.09 -18.63 -9.27
C ALA A 417 -10.98 -19.65 -8.52
N ASP A 418 -10.39 -20.62 -7.83
CA ASP A 418 -11.09 -21.73 -7.18
C ASP A 418 -11.15 -21.60 -5.63
N GLU A 419 -10.47 -20.59 -5.04
CA GLU A 419 -10.58 -20.23 -3.62
C GLU A 419 -11.45 -18.96 -3.42
#